data_c4806056fd6ca53a84c704752174861a
#
_entry.id   c4806056fd6ca53a84c704752174861a
#
_cell.length_a   1.000
_cell.length_b   1.000
_cell.length_c   1.000
_cell.angle_alpha   90.00
_cell.angle_beta   90.00
_cell.angle_gamma   90.00
#
_symmetry.space_group_name_H-M   'P 1'
#
loop_
_entity.id
_entity.type
_entity.pdbx_description
1 polymer ?
#
loop_
_entity_poly.entity_id
_entity_poly.type
_entity_poly.pdbx_seq_one_letter_code
_entity_poly.pdbx_strand_id
1 'polypeptide(L)'
;MEAGPSTASPGASASPAPVPPAGEVQLLKVPQKRFYRQRAHANVFIDHELDPKRPELMDWSTHYPAYFSQPNEDGSINPGEKKVEWADVGCGFGGLLMALAPLFPEKLMLGMEIRTSVTKYVTDRIAATRQAQSLLPADSVDTKPGGYQNVSVIKANSMKHMPNFFAKGQLEKIFFLFPDPHFKNRKHKARIITPALLAEYAYVLRPGGILYTVTDVKDLHEWMAHHLHAHPMFEYIPTETLSDDPILEAARTATEEGQKVERNKGDKWVACFTRKADPEED
;
A
#
# COMPACT_ATOMS: atom_id res chain seq x y z
N MET A 1 -24.91 -37.20 -45.38
CA MET A 1 -24.62 -37.57 -43.99
C MET A 1 -24.57 -36.26 -43.20
N GLU A 2 -25.70 -35.94 -42.56
CA GLU A 2 -25.86 -34.72 -41.77
C GLU A 2 -25.32 -34.95 -40.36
N ALA A 3 -24.46 -34.04 -39.88
CA ALA A 3 -24.01 -33.99 -38.51
C ALA A 3 -24.96 -33.07 -37.70
N GLY A 4 -25.65 -33.66 -36.75
CA GLY A 4 -26.58 -32.95 -35.83
C GLY A 4 -25.89 -32.06 -34.81
N PRO A 5 -26.60 -31.07 -34.25
CA PRO A 5 -26.04 -30.10 -33.34
C PRO A 5 -25.85 -30.68 -31.94
N SER A 6 -24.68 -30.39 -31.36
CA SER A 6 -24.34 -30.67 -29.96
C SER A 6 -25.12 -29.75 -29.02
N THR A 7 -25.93 -30.34 -28.16
CA THR A 7 -26.66 -29.63 -27.08
C THR A 7 -25.72 -29.34 -25.90
N ALA A 8 -25.43 -28.06 -25.67
CA ALA A 8 -24.77 -27.60 -24.44
C ALA A 8 -25.76 -27.67 -23.28
N SER A 9 -25.37 -28.32 -22.19
CA SER A 9 -26.11 -28.36 -20.95
C SER A 9 -26.08 -26.99 -20.23
N PRO A 10 -27.19 -26.54 -19.62
CA PRO A 10 -27.22 -25.27 -18.89
C PRO A 10 -26.43 -25.39 -17.57
N GLY A 11 -25.56 -24.43 -17.35
CA GLY A 11 -24.77 -24.31 -16.11
C GLY A 11 -25.66 -24.19 -14.87
N ALA A 12 -25.31 -24.94 -13.84
CA ALA A 12 -25.95 -24.89 -12.55
C ALA A 12 -25.81 -23.49 -11.94
N SER A 13 -26.94 -22.81 -11.73
CA SER A 13 -27.02 -21.56 -10.97
C SER A 13 -26.70 -21.87 -9.51
N ALA A 14 -25.59 -21.32 -8.99
CA ALA A 14 -25.31 -21.35 -7.57
C ALA A 14 -26.39 -20.55 -6.81
N SER A 15 -27.13 -21.22 -5.95
CA SER A 15 -28.09 -20.56 -5.05
C SER A 15 -27.36 -19.55 -4.16
N PRO A 16 -27.93 -18.35 -3.94
CA PRO A 16 -27.34 -17.39 -3.00
C PRO A 16 -27.32 -17.98 -1.59
N ALA A 17 -26.24 -17.73 -0.87
CA ALA A 17 -26.10 -18.16 0.52
C ALA A 17 -27.24 -17.56 1.37
N PRO A 18 -27.77 -18.28 2.38
CA PRO A 18 -28.84 -17.80 3.22
C PRO A 18 -28.43 -16.51 3.94
N VAL A 19 -29.32 -15.50 3.88
CA VAL A 19 -29.15 -14.24 4.62
C VAL A 19 -29.33 -14.56 6.11
N PRO A 20 -28.39 -14.24 7.00
CA PRO A 20 -28.53 -14.49 8.42
C PRO A 20 -29.66 -13.67 9.02
N PRO A 21 -30.35 -14.17 10.08
CA PRO A 21 -31.42 -13.44 10.73
C PRO A 21 -30.92 -12.12 11.32
N ALA A 22 -31.76 -11.08 11.24
CA ALA A 22 -31.47 -9.75 11.76
C ALA A 22 -31.13 -9.81 13.27
N GLY A 23 -29.85 -9.60 13.60
CA GLY A 23 -29.35 -9.58 14.98
C GLY A 23 -28.04 -10.32 15.23
N GLU A 24 -27.60 -11.22 14.36
CA GLU A 24 -26.30 -11.87 14.52
C GLU A 24 -25.19 -11.10 13.79
N VAL A 25 -24.21 -10.60 14.55
CA VAL A 25 -23.00 -10.01 13.98
C VAL A 25 -22.18 -11.12 13.33
N GLN A 26 -22.15 -11.14 11.99
CA GLN A 26 -21.31 -12.10 11.27
C GLN A 26 -19.83 -11.81 11.55
N LEU A 27 -19.14 -12.77 12.21
CA LEU A 27 -17.72 -12.65 12.49
C LEU A 27 -16.89 -12.82 11.21
N LEU A 28 -16.15 -11.79 10.85
CA LEU A 28 -15.20 -11.84 9.76
C LEU A 28 -13.97 -12.65 10.20
N LYS A 29 -13.56 -13.60 9.37
CA LYS A 29 -12.34 -14.38 9.61
C LYS A 29 -11.16 -13.72 8.91
N VAL A 30 -10.02 -13.66 9.60
CA VAL A 30 -8.76 -13.23 8.98
C VAL A 30 -8.48 -14.12 7.77
N PRO A 31 -8.30 -13.54 6.57
CA PRO A 31 -8.14 -14.30 5.34
C PRO A 31 -6.84 -15.11 5.33
N GLN A 32 -6.84 -16.24 4.62
CA GLN A 32 -5.65 -17.07 4.46
C GLN A 32 -4.99 -16.78 3.11
N LYS A 33 -3.73 -16.39 3.10
CA LYS A 33 -2.95 -16.01 1.90
C LYS A 33 -3.03 -17.01 0.76
N ARG A 34 -3.11 -18.33 1.05
CA ARG A 34 -3.18 -19.39 0.04
C ARG A 34 -4.34 -19.25 -0.95
N PHE A 35 -5.44 -18.63 -0.55
CA PHE A 35 -6.62 -18.42 -1.41
C PHE A 35 -6.53 -17.15 -2.27
N TYR A 36 -5.53 -16.30 -2.04
CA TYR A 36 -5.35 -15.01 -2.72
C TYR A 36 -4.06 -14.97 -3.56
N ARG A 37 -3.50 -16.14 -3.88
CA ARG A 37 -2.27 -16.20 -4.67
C ARG A 37 -2.48 -15.63 -6.07
N GLN A 38 -1.58 -14.75 -6.45
CA GLN A 38 -1.48 -14.17 -7.79
C GLN A 38 -0.01 -14.11 -8.20
N ARG A 39 0.28 -14.14 -9.51
CA ARG A 39 1.66 -14.02 -10.01
C ARG A 39 2.33 -12.78 -9.40
N ALA A 40 3.58 -12.94 -8.97
CA ALA A 40 4.33 -11.85 -8.33
C ALA A 40 4.53 -10.66 -9.29
N HIS A 41 4.84 -10.93 -10.56
CA HIS A 41 5.09 -9.90 -11.56
C HIS A 41 3.80 -9.51 -12.27
N ALA A 42 3.27 -8.33 -11.95
CA ALA A 42 2.20 -7.70 -12.72
C ALA A 42 2.79 -6.91 -13.90
N ASN A 43 2.00 -6.75 -14.98
CA ASN A 43 2.40 -5.86 -16.05
C ASN A 43 2.07 -4.41 -15.70
N VAL A 44 3.07 -3.65 -15.29
CA VAL A 44 2.94 -2.24 -14.89
C VAL A 44 2.59 -1.28 -16.03
N PHE A 45 2.63 -1.75 -17.29
CA PHE A 45 2.32 -0.92 -18.46
C PHE A 45 0.87 -1.09 -18.95
N ILE A 46 0.08 -2.00 -18.37
CA ILE A 46 -1.35 -2.10 -18.67
C ILE A 46 -2.06 -0.86 -18.16
N ASP A 47 -2.87 -0.24 -19.02
CA ASP A 47 -3.75 0.83 -18.60
C ASP A 47 -4.97 0.27 -17.90
N HIS A 48 -5.32 0.90 -16.81
CA HIS A 48 -6.56 0.71 -16.09
C HIS A 48 -7.24 2.08 -16.03
N GLU A 49 -8.55 2.11 -16.16
CA GLU A 49 -9.29 3.32 -15.83
C GLU A 49 -8.96 3.70 -14.39
N LEU A 50 -8.62 4.96 -14.21
CA LEU A 50 -8.29 5.50 -12.90
C LEU A 50 -9.38 6.45 -12.44
N ASP A 51 -9.89 6.17 -11.28
CA ASP A 51 -10.66 7.08 -10.46
C ASP A 51 -10.00 7.12 -9.06
N PRO A 52 -9.61 8.25 -8.52
CA PRO A 52 -9.87 9.62 -9.00
C PRO A 52 -8.87 10.10 -10.07
N LYS A 53 -9.27 11.09 -10.85
CA LYS A 53 -8.38 11.76 -11.81
C LYS A 53 -7.48 12.82 -11.16
N ARG A 54 -7.78 13.22 -9.94
CA ARG A 54 -7.03 14.17 -9.11
C ARG A 54 -7.37 13.96 -7.62
N PRO A 55 -6.49 14.35 -6.69
CA PRO A 55 -6.63 14.05 -5.27
C PRO A 55 -7.93 14.56 -4.62
N GLU A 56 -8.44 15.72 -5.08
CA GLU A 56 -9.65 16.33 -4.53
C GLU A 56 -10.93 15.52 -4.81
N LEU A 57 -10.87 14.60 -5.79
CA LEU A 57 -12.00 13.73 -6.15
C LEU A 57 -11.94 12.37 -5.46
N MET A 58 -10.91 12.13 -4.64
CA MET A 58 -10.77 10.86 -3.95
C MET A 58 -11.73 10.75 -2.77
N ASP A 59 -12.66 9.78 -2.85
CA ASP A 59 -13.50 9.41 -1.72
C ASP A 59 -12.75 8.52 -0.72
N TRP A 60 -12.33 9.12 0.37
CA TRP A 60 -11.65 8.44 1.46
C TRP A 60 -12.61 7.77 2.47
N SER A 61 -13.93 8.01 2.39
CA SER A 61 -14.90 7.52 3.37
C SER A 61 -14.98 6.00 3.45
N THR A 62 -14.87 5.32 2.30
CA THR A 62 -14.84 3.85 2.23
C THR A 62 -13.53 3.25 2.75
N HIS A 63 -12.45 4.02 2.69
CA HIS A 63 -11.12 3.61 3.14
C HIS A 63 -10.92 3.85 4.64
N TYR A 64 -11.37 5.00 5.14
CA TYR A 64 -11.20 5.44 6.51
C TYR A 64 -12.52 5.93 7.11
N PRO A 65 -13.52 5.04 7.29
CA PRO A 65 -14.87 5.44 7.71
C PRO A 65 -14.93 6.09 9.10
N ALA A 66 -13.89 5.91 9.93
CA ALA A 66 -13.80 6.57 11.23
C ALA A 66 -13.37 8.05 11.14
N TYR A 67 -12.86 8.50 9.99
CA TYR A 67 -12.25 9.83 9.82
C TYR A 67 -12.90 10.66 8.70
N PHE A 68 -13.64 10.04 7.79
CA PHE A 68 -14.26 10.71 6.65
C PHE A 68 -15.74 10.39 6.56
N SER A 69 -16.56 11.41 6.34
CA SER A 69 -17.98 11.24 6.07
C SER A 69 -18.23 10.71 4.66
N GLN A 70 -19.37 10.09 4.45
CA GLN A 70 -19.82 9.70 3.10
C GLN A 70 -19.96 10.95 2.22
N PRO A 71 -19.80 10.83 0.89
CA PRO A 71 -20.11 11.89 -0.04
C PRO A 71 -21.53 12.43 0.16
N ASN A 72 -21.73 13.70 -0.16
CA ASN A 72 -23.05 14.33 -0.13
C ASN A 72 -23.97 13.73 -1.22
N GLU A 73 -25.27 13.99 -1.13
CA GLU A 73 -26.27 13.50 -2.09
C GLU A 73 -25.99 13.97 -3.53
N ASP A 74 -25.35 15.13 -3.71
CA ASP A 74 -24.92 15.66 -5.01
C ASP A 74 -23.60 15.06 -5.52
N GLY A 75 -23.02 14.12 -4.78
CA GLY A 75 -21.76 13.44 -5.09
C GLY A 75 -20.52 14.26 -4.76
N SER A 76 -20.66 15.44 -4.14
CA SER A 76 -19.51 16.20 -3.66
C SER A 76 -18.85 15.52 -2.46
N ILE A 77 -17.51 15.52 -2.45
CA ILE A 77 -16.72 14.87 -1.40
C ILE A 77 -16.46 15.88 -0.29
N ASN A 78 -16.78 15.47 0.94
CA ASN A 78 -16.46 16.29 2.11
C ASN A 78 -14.94 16.23 2.35
N PRO A 79 -14.22 17.36 2.30
CA PRO A 79 -12.83 17.40 2.69
C PRO A 79 -12.73 17.06 4.17
N GLY A 80 -12.13 15.91 4.49
CA GLY A 80 -11.85 15.54 5.88
C GLY A 80 -10.76 16.44 6.47
N GLU A 81 -10.75 16.59 7.78
CA GLU A 81 -9.68 17.29 8.51
C GLU A 81 -8.34 16.54 8.44
N LYS A 82 -8.40 15.21 8.24
CA LYS A 82 -7.24 14.33 8.12
C LYS A 82 -6.87 14.08 6.66
N LYS A 83 -5.59 13.79 6.44
CA LYS A 83 -5.05 13.39 5.13
C LYS A 83 -4.29 12.08 5.28
N VAL A 84 -4.21 11.31 4.20
CA VAL A 84 -3.26 10.19 4.14
C VAL A 84 -1.85 10.77 4.10
N GLU A 85 -1.02 10.36 5.05
CA GLU A 85 0.33 10.91 5.24
C GLU A 85 1.43 9.91 4.87
N TRP A 86 1.15 8.61 4.90
CA TRP A 86 2.12 7.56 4.62
C TRP A 86 1.63 6.63 3.51
N ALA A 87 2.49 6.31 2.56
CA ALA A 87 2.18 5.41 1.45
C ALA A 87 3.15 4.22 1.41
N ASP A 88 2.60 2.99 1.47
CA ASP A 88 3.32 1.73 1.27
C ASP A 88 3.12 1.27 -0.17
N VAL A 89 4.11 1.52 -1.03
CA VAL A 89 4.04 1.31 -2.48
C VAL A 89 4.45 -0.12 -2.83
N GLY A 90 3.52 -0.90 -3.36
CA GLY A 90 3.68 -2.33 -3.55
C GLY A 90 3.52 -3.09 -2.23
N CYS A 91 2.54 -2.72 -1.40
CA CYS A 91 2.38 -3.15 -0.02
C CYS A 91 2.25 -4.68 0.18
N GLY A 92 2.14 -5.45 -0.90
CA GLY A 92 1.98 -6.89 -0.85
C GLY A 92 0.80 -7.29 0.04
N PHE A 93 1.03 -8.17 0.99
CA PHE A 93 0.00 -8.64 1.93
C PHE A 93 -0.23 -7.70 3.13
N GLY A 94 0.30 -6.48 3.09
CA GLY A 94 0.06 -5.42 4.07
C GLY A 94 0.77 -5.60 5.41
N GLY A 95 1.90 -6.33 5.43
CA GLY A 95 2.65 -6.59 6.66
C GLY A 95 3.09 -5.32 7.36
N LEU A 96 3.68 -4.36 6.62
CA LEU A 96 4.11 -3.07 7.16
C LEU A 96 2.94 -2.28 7.75
N LEU A 97 1.84 -2.15 7.00
CA LEU A 97 0.64 -1.41 7.44
C LEU A 97 0.13 -1.93 8.77
N MET A 98 0.02 -3.26 8.91
CA MET A 98 -0.47 -3.89 10.13
C MET A 98 0.49 -3.74 11.31
N ALA A 99 1.79 -3.63 11.07
CA ALA A 99 2.78 -3.40 12.11
C ALA A 99 2.79 -1.97 12.61
N LEU A 100 2.69 -1.00 11.68
CA LEU A 100 2.78 0.43 12.02
C LEU A 100 1.45 1.01 12.55
N ALA A 101 0.30 0.45 12.17
CA ALA A 101 -1.00 0.97 12.55
C ALA A 101 -1.16 1.23 14.06
N PRO A 102 -0.85 0.28 14.96
CA PRO A 102 -1.00 0.50 16.40
C PRO A 102 0.13 1.35 17.01
N LEU A 103 1.26 1.49 16.34
CA LEU A 103 2.37 2.33 16.79
C LEU A 103 2.13 3.81 16.49
N PHE A 104 1.38 4.12 15.43
CA PHE A 104 1.11 5.48 14.96
C PHE A 104 -0.39 5.63 14.64
N PRO A 105 -1.27 5.52 15.64
CA PRO A 105 -2.72 5.49 15.43
C PRO A 105 -3.28 6.81 14.88
N GLU A 106 -2.54 7.91 15.02
CA GLU A 106 -2.91 9.24 14.51
C GLU A 106 -2.58 9.42 13.02
N LYS A 107 -1.71 8.58 12.44
CA LYS A 107 -1.26 8.67 11.04
C LYS A 107 -2.12 7.81 10.12
N LEU A 108 -2.66 8.40 9.05
CA LEU A 108 -3.35 7.63 8.03
C LEU A 108 -2.36 7.05 7.02
N MET A 109 -2.42 5.73 6.83
CA MET A 109 -1.49 4.97 6.01
C MET A 109 -2.25 4.25 4.90
N LEU A 110 -1.77 4.38 3.66
CA LEU A 110 -2.36 3.75 2.48
C LEU A 110 -1.39 2.76 1.85
N GLY A 111 -1.81 1.50 1.73
CA GLY A 111 -1.17 0.52 0.87
C GLY A 111 -1.62 0.68 -0.58
N MET A 112 -0.68 0.65 -1.51
CA MET A 112 -0.94 0.65 -2.94
C MET A 112 -0.45 -0.67 -3.53
N GLU A 113 -1.33 -1.46 -4.13
CA GLU A 113 -0.97 -2.77 -4.70
C GLU A 113 -1.63 -2.92 -6.07
N ILE A 114 -0.86 -3.39 -7.06
CA ILE A 114 -1.35 -3.55 -8.43
C ILE A 114 -2.11 -4.87 -8.65
N ARG A 115 -1.84 -5.89 -7.83
CA ARG A 115 -2.41 -7.24 -7.95
C ARG A 115 -3.76 -7.32 -7.27
N THR A 116 -4.83 -7.52 -8.03
CA THR A 116 -6.24 -7.54 -7.56
C THR A 116 -6.46 -8.50 -6.38
N SER A 117 -5.99 -9.75 -6.49
CA SER A 117 -6.22 -10.74 -5.43
C SER A 117 -5.47 -10.38 -4.14
N VAL A 118 -4.28 -9.79 -4.26
CA VAL A 118 -3.48 -9.38 -3.10
C VAL A 118 -4.10 -8.16 -2.42
N THR A 119 -4.56 -7.17 -3.20
CA THR A 119 -5.32 -6.02 -2.66
C THR A 119 -6.55 -6.49 -1.90
N LYS A 120 -7.34 -7.43 -2.50
CA LYS A 120 -8.51 -7.99 -1.82
C LYS A 120 -8.15 -8.67 -0.50
N TYR A 121 -7.04 -9.42 -0.46
CA TYR A 121 -6.57 -10.00 0.78
C TYR A 121 -6.33 -8.95 1.87
N VAL A 122 -5.65 -7.85 1.53
CA VAL A 122 -5.35 -6.79 2.50
C VAL A 122 -6.64 -6.10 2.96
N THR A 123 -7.57 -5.84 2.05
CA THR A 123 -8.90 -5.30 2.39
C THR A 123 -9.62 -6.19 3.40
N ASP A 124 -9.71 -7.49 3.10
CA ASP A 124 -10.40 -8.46 3.98
C ASP A 124 -9.67 -8.60 5.33
N ARG A 125 -8.33 -8.56 5.33
CA ARG A 125 -7.50 -8.57 6.54
C ARG A 125 -7.77 -7.36 7.44
N ILE A 126 -7.78 -6.17 6.87
CA ILE A 126 -8.04 -4.91 7.60
C ILE A 126 -9.46 -4.95 8.18
N ALA A 127 -10.47 -5.31 7.38
CA ALA A 127 -11.86 -5.38 7.83
C ALA A 127 -12.04 -6.37 8.99
N ALA A 128 -11.49 -7.58 8.89
CA ALA A 128 -11.55 -8.59 9.95
C ALA A 128 -10.83 -8.12 11.22
N THR A 129 -9.68 -7.44 11.08
CA THR A 129 -8.93 -6.93 12.22
C THR A 129 -9.65 -5.77 12.91
N ARG A 130 -10.21 -4.83 12.15
CA ARG A 130 -11.05 -3.74 12.69
C ARG A 130 -12.24 -4.29 13.47
N GLN A 131 -12.96 -5.26 12.89
CA GLN A 131 -14.09 -5.91 13.56
C GLN A 131 -13.64 -6.61 14.86
N ALA A 132 -12.57 -7.39 14.80
CA ALA A 132 -12.04 -8.06 16.00
C ALA A 132 -11.70 -7.05 17.11
N GLN A 133 -11.09 -5.92 16.78
CA GLN A 133 -10.77 -4.87 17.75
C GLN A 133 -12.04 -4.19 18.32
N SER A 134 -13.06 -3.95 17.49
CA SER A 134 -14.31 -3.31 17.94
C SER A 134 -15.16 -4.20 18.86
N LEU A 135 -14.92 -5.50 18.86
CA LEU A 135 -15.63 -6.46 19.70
C LEU A 135 -14.91 -6.74 21.04
N LEU A 136 -13.69 -6.23 21.22
CA LEU A 136 -12.97 -6.36 22.49
C LEU A 136 -13.62 -5.49 23.57
N PRO A 137 -13.64 -5.95 24.83
CA PRO A 137 -13.96 -5.10 25.98
C PRO A 137 -13.04 -3.87 26.02
N ALA A 138 -13.55 -2.74 26.51
CA ALA A 138 -12.81 -1.48 26.55
C ALA A 138 -11.51 -1.56 27.38
N ASP A 139 -11.46 -2.44 28.36
CA ASP A 139 -10.34 -2.69 29.26
C ASP A 139 -9.48 -3.89 28.85
N SER A 140 -9.72 -4.46 27.66
CA SER A 140 -8.96 -5.61 27.18
C SER A 140 -7.49 -5.25 26.92
N VAL A 141 -6.58 -6.08 27.42
CA VAL A 141 -5.13 -5.99 27.16
C VAL A 141 -4.76 -6.22 25.68
N ASP A 142 -5.67 -6.83 24.91
CA ASP A 142 -5.51 -7.10 23.48
C ASP A 142 -5.92 -5.92 22.59
N THR A 143 -6.54 -4.88 23.19
CA THR A 143 -6.92 -3.67 22.47
C THR A 143 -5.69 -2.95 21.92
N LYS A 144 -5.69 -2.68 20.64
CA LYS A 144 -4.61 -1.94 19.96
C LYS A 144 -5.01 -0.48 19.75
N PRO A 145 -4.10 0.46 19.99
CA PRO A 145 -4.34 1.87 19.74
C PRO A 145 -4.89 2.11 18.34
N GLY A 146 -5.95 2.92 18.23
CA GLY A 146 -6.60 3.24 16.96
C GLY A 146 -7.39 2.12 16.30
N GLY A 147 -7.40 0.88 16.85
CA GLY A 147 -8.19 -0.25 16.34
C GLY A 147 -8.03 -0.53 14.85
N TYR A 148 -6.88 -0.20 14.27
CA TYR A 148 -6.56 -0.30 12.83
C TYR A 148 -7.46 0.55 11.92
N GLN A 149 -8.12 1.58 12.44
CA GLN A 149 -8.95 2.49 11.63
C GLN A 149 -8.11 3.37 10.70
N ASN A 150 -6.83 3.52 10.99
CA ASN A 150 -5.86 4.40 10.33
C ASN A 150 -5.12 3.76 9.15
N VAL A 151 -5.44 2.53 8.73
CA VAL A 151 -4.82 1.87 7.58
C VAL A 151 -5.85 1.45 6.54
N SER A 152 -5.50 1.57 5.27
CA SER A 152 -6.31 1.07 4.16
C SER A 152 -5.43 0.61 2.99
N VAL A 153 -6.05 0.07 1.95
CA VAL A 153 -5.38 -0.39 0.74
C VAL A 153 -6.21 -0.03 -0.49
N ILE A 154 -5.52 0.33 -1.58
CA ILE A 154 -6.14 0.50 -2.88
C ILE A 154 -5.46 -0.36 -3.94
N LYS A 155 -6.25 -0.78 -4.94
CA LYS A 155 -5.69 -1.33 -6.16
C LYS A 155 -5.27 -0.18 -7.06
N ALA A 156 -3.97 0.06 -7.19
CA ALA A 156 -3.45 1.14 -8.01
C ALA A 156 -2.09 0.80 -8.63
N ASN A 157 -1.83 1.38 -9.79
CA ASN A 157 -0.50 1.40 -10.37
C ASN A 157 0.22 2.70 -9.95
N SER A 158 1.00 2.63 -8.89
CA SER A 158 1.72 3.79 -8.34
C SER A 158 2.75 4.39 -9.31
N MET A 159 3.26 3.60 -10.29
CA MET A 159 4.16 4.15 -11.32
C MET A 159 3.47 5.09 -12.30
N LYS A 160 2.14 5.14 -12.31
CA LYS A 160 1.35 5.98 -13.25
C LYS A 160 0.52 7.04 -12.54
N HIS A 161 0.20 6.82 -11.26
CA HIS A 161 -0.95 7.50 -10.67
C HIS A 161 -0.72 8.07 -9.27
N MET A 162 0.51 8.16 -8.78
CA MET A 162 0.78 8.75 -7.45
C MET A 162 0.19 10.16 -7.29
N PRO A 163 0.38 11.10 -8.25
CA PRO A 163 -0.18 12.46 -8.15
C PRO A 163 -1.70 12.52 -8.28
N ASN A 164 -2.36 11.43 -8.69
CA ASN A 164 -3.83 11.38 -8.74
C ASN A 164 -4.45 11.11 -7.35
N PHE A 165 -3.68 10.47 -6.45
CA PHE A 165 -4.14 10.17 -5.10
C PHE A 165 -3.65 11.16 -4.06
N PHE A 166 -2.49 11.80 -4.28
CA PHE A 166 -1.85 12.65 -3.30
C PHE A 166 -1.52 14.01 -3.89
N ALA A 167 -1.90 15.07 -3.17
CA ALA A 167 -1.56 16.45 -3.53
C ALA A 167 -0.05 16.72 -3.32
N LYS A 168 0.42 17.84 -3.86
CA LYS A 168 1.81 18.32 -3.66
C LYS A 168 2.14 18.39 -2.17
N GLY A 169 3.22 17.73 -1.78
CA GLY A 169 3.72 17.76 -0.40
C GLY A 169 2.78 17.15 0.64
N GLN A 170 1.88 16.26 0.24
CA GLN A 170 0.93 15.66 1.18
C GLN A 170 1.55 14.58 2.04
N LEU A 171 2.40 13.73 1.46
CA LEU A 171 2.97 12.58 2.16
C LEU A 171 4.14 12.97 3.06
N GLU A 172 4.22 12.34 4.22
CA GLU A 172 5.37 12.40 5.14
C GLU A 172 6.35 11.27 4.88
N LYS A 173 5.83 10.09 4.51
CA LYS A 173 6.64 8.89 4.31
C LYS A 173 6.17 8.11 3.09
N ILE A 174 7.14 7.60 2.32
CA ILE A 174 6.92 6.67 1.22
C ILE A 174 7.81 5.45 1.43
N PHE A 175 7.23 4.25 1.29
CA PHE A 175 7.95 3.00 1.47
C PHE A 175 8.00 2.23 0.14
N PHE A 176 9.20 1.76 -0.23
CA PHE A 176 9.46 0.86 -1.33
C PHE A 176 10.18 -0.37 -0.78
N LEU A 177 9.42 -1.39 -0.39
CA LEU A 177 9.94 -2.55 0.31
C LEU A 177 9.92 -3.78 -0.59
N PHE A 178 11.11 -4.35 -0.82
CA PHE A 178 11.31 -5.53 -1.65
C PHE A 178 10.64 -5.44 -3.03
N PRO A 179 10.83 -4.32 -3.76
CA PRO A 179 10.21 -4.16 -5.07
C PRO A 179 10.81 -5.14 -6.09
N ASP A 180 10.08 -5.40 -7.18
CA ASP A 180 10.51 -6.29 -8.26
C ASP A 180 11.85 -5.85 -8.86
N PRO A 181 12.90 -6.68 -8.82
CA PRO A 181 14.24 -6.28 -9.24
C PRO A 181 14.40 -6.15 -10.76
N HIS A 182 13.55 -6.80 -11.55
CA HIS A 182 13.61 -6.77 -13.01
C HIS A 182 15.04 -6.98 -13.56
N PHE A 183 15.61 -8.16 -13.30
CA PHE A 183 17.04 -8.48 -13.57
C PHE A 183 17.49 -8.23 -15.02
N LYS A 184 16.61 -8.38 -16.02
CA LYS A 184 16.97 -8.16 -17.43
C LYS A 184 17.04 -6.66 -17.74
N ASN A 185 18.13 -6.17 -18.31
CA ASN A 185 18.33 -4.75 -18.63
C ASN A 185 17.16 -4.11 -19.39
N ARG A 186 16.58 -4.81 -20.36
CA ARG A 186 15.37 -4.34 -21.11
C ARG A 186 14.15 -4.11 -20.21
N LYS A 187 14.15 -4.65 -18.98
CA LYS A 187 13.08 -4.54 -18.00
C LYS A 187 13.35 -3.46 -16.93
N HIS A 188 14.54 -2.85 -16.89
CA HIS A 188 14.87 -1.83 -15.90
C HIS A 188 13.91 -0.63 -15.94
N LYS A 189 13.32 -0.33 -17.11
CA LYS A 189 12.28 0.71 -17.23
C LYS A 189 11.00 0.41 -16.41
N ALA A 190 10.82 -0.81 -15.92
CA ALA A 190 9.72 -1.22 -15.06
C ALA A 190 10.10 -1.19 -13.56
N ARG A 191 11.33 -0.80 -13.20
CA ARG A 191 11.72 -0.59 -11.80
C ARG A 191 10.99 0.59 -11.23
N ILE A 192 10.58 0.47 -9.97
CA ILE A 192 9.79 1.50 -9.28
C ILE A 192 10.58 2.79 -8.99
N ILE A 193 11.90 2.72 -8.94
CA ILE A 193 12.78 3.89 -8.80
C ILE A 193 13.47 4.17 -10.14
N THR A 194 13.10 5.29 -10.76
CA THR A 194 13.70 5.85 -11.98
C THR A 194 13.70 7.37 -11.87
N PRO A 195 14.53 8.11 -12.65
CA PRO A 195 14.55 9.58 -12.60
C PRO A 195 13.16 10.22 -12.81
N ALA A 196 12.35 9.70 -13.74
CA ALA A 196 11.01 10.21 -14.01
C ALA A 196 10.07 10.02 -12.81
N LEU A 197 10.06 8.82 -12.22
CA LEU A 197 9.20 8.51 -11.06
C LEU A 197 9.66 9.25 -9.80
N LEU A 198 10.96 9.48 -9.62
CA LEU A 198 11.47 10.26 -8.50
C LEU A 198 10.96 11.71 -8.51
N ALA A 199 10.71 12.30 -9.68
CA ALA A 199 10.08 13.62 -9.77
C ALA A 199 8.64 13.60 -9.22
N GLU A 200 7.86 12.54 -9.52
CA GLU A 200 6.51 12.37 -8.97
C GLU A 200 6.55 12.13 -7.45
N TYR A 201 7.49 11.31 -6.97
CA TYR A 201 7.65 11.06 -5.54
C TYR A 201 8.10 12.32 -4.79
N ALA A 202 9.00 13.12 -5.36
CA ALA A 202 9.38 14.43 -4.81
C ALA A 202 8.21 15.41 -4.79
N TYR A 203 7.29 15.34 -5.77
CA TYR A 203 6.09 16.17 -5.81
C TYR A 203 5.12 15.84 -4.67
N VAL A 204 4.83 14.56 -4.43
CA VAL A 204 3.84 14.15 -3.41
C VAL A 204 4.42 14.11 -1.99
N LEU A 205 5.74 13.94 -1.83
CA LEU A 205 6.42 13.92 -0.54
C LEU A 205 6.70 15.36 -0.08
N ARG A 206 6.35 15.70 1.17
CA ARG A 206 6.60 17.03 1.72
C ARG A 206 8.10 17.28 1.95
N PRO A 207 8.54 18.54 2.01
CA PRO A 207 9.88 18.88 2.54
C PRO A 207 10.09 18.24 3.93
N GLY A 208 11.26 17.63 4.14
CA GLY A 208 11.57 16.87 5.34
C GLY A 208 10.88 15.49 5.43
N GLY A 209 10.03 15.13 4.48
CA GLY A 209 9.48 13.78 4.38
C GLY A 209 10.54 12.75 4.01
N ILE A 210 10.32 11.49 4.37
CA ILE A 210 11.32 10.42 4.22
C ILE A 210 10.82 9.35 3.25
N LEU A 211 11.70 8.97 2.33
CA LEU A 211 11.55 7.85 1.41
C LEU A 211 12.44 6.70 1.90
N TYR A 212 11.83 5.54 2.17
CA TYR A 212 12.50 4.33 2.63
C TYR A 212 12.60 3.32 1.49
N THR A 213 13.78 2.73 1.30
CA THR A 213 13.98 1.60 0.40
C THR A 213 14.59 0.43 1.17
N VAL A 214 14.02 -0.76 0.99
CA VAL A 214 14.56 -2.02 1.52
C VAL A 214 14.49 -3.08 0.44
N THR A 215 15.55 -3.85 0.25
CA THR A 215 15.59 -4.98 -0.70
C THR A 215 16.62 -6.02 -0.24
N ASP A 216 16.44 -7.26 -0.68
CA ASP A 216 17.41 -8.35 -0.55
C ASP A 216 18.27 -8.56 -1.81
N VAL A 217 18.11 -7.69 -2.81
CA VAL A 217 18.85 -7.72 -4.08
C VAL A 217 19.82 -6.55 -4.14
N LYS A 218 21.12 -6.83 -4.01
CA LYS A 218 22.20 -5.83 -3.98
C LYS A 218 22.17 -4.91 -5.20
N ASP A 219 22.07 -5.47 -6.40
CA ASP A 219 22.04 -4.70 -7.65
C ASP A 219 20.85 -3.72 -7.70
N LEU A 220 19.71 -4.10 -7.11
CA LEU A 220 18.57 -3.22 -7.03
C LEU A 220 18.77 -2.11 -5.99
N HIS A 221 19.39 -2.43 -4.87
CA HIS A 221 19.77 -1.42 -3.88
C HIS A 221 20.69 -0.36 -4.49
N GLU A 222 21.76 -0.80 -5.14
CA GLU A 222 22.73 0.10 -5.82
C GLU A 222 22.04 0.98 -6.89
N TRP A 223 21.12 0.40 -7.66
CA TRP A 223 20.29 1.13 -8.62
C TRP A 223 19.43 2.21 -7.96
N MET A 224 18.68 1.84 -6.91
CA MET A 224 17.80 2.77 -6.22
C MET A 224 18.58 3.89 -5.55
N ALA A 225 19.66 3.56 -4.83
CA ALA A 225 20.51 4.53 -4.17
C ALA A 225 21.18 5.47 -5.18
N HIS A 226 21.69 4.95 -6.31
CA HIS A 226 22.29 5.77 -7.36
C HIS A 226 21.32 6.83 -7.89
N HIS A 227 20.08 6.45 -8.23
CA HIS A 227 19.11 7.39 -8.77
C HIS A 227 18.64 8.41 -7.72
N LEU A 228 18.49 8.00 -6.46
CA LEU A 228 18.11 8.88 -5.37
C LEU A 228 19.21 9.90 -5.05
N HIS A 229 20.49 9.48 -5.03
CA HIS A 229 21.63 10.39 -4.87
C HIS A 229 21.76 11.37 -6.02
N ALA A 230 21.47 10.94 -7.25
CA ALA A 230 21.55 11.79 -8.43
C ALA A 230 20.39 12.79 -8.53
N HIS A 231 19.28 12.57 -7.82
CA HIS A 231 18.10 13.41 -7.92
C HIS A 231 18.24 14.65 -7.02
N PRO A 232 18.07 15.89 -7.55
CA PRO A 232 18.36 17.12 -6.82
C PRO A 232 17.49 17.33 -5.56
N MET A 233 16.31 16.74 -5.50
CA MET A 233 15.34 16.92 -4.42
C MET A 233 15.52 15.94 -3.26
N PHE A 234 16.41 14.96 -3.34
CA PHE A 234 16.63 13.99 -2.28
C PHE A 234 18.01 14.11 -1.66
N GLU A 235 18.08 13.88 -0.36
CA GLU A 235 19.32 13.85 0.42
C GLU A 235 19.36 12.57 1.25
N TYR A 236 20.52 11.90 1.24
CA TYR A 236 20.71 10.65 1.96
C TYR A 236 20.71 10.86 3.47
N ILE A 237 20.00 9.99 4.18
CA ILE A 237 20.01 9.91 5.64
C ILE A 237 20.90 8.71 6.02
N PRO A 238 22.00 8.92 6.76
CA PRO A 238 22.79 7.81 7.29
C PRO A 238 21.92 6.87 8.13
N THR A 239 21.91 5.59 7.78
CA THR A 239 21.04 4.61 8.46
C THR A 239 21.34 4.45 9.93
N GLU A 240 22.56 4.77 10.35
CA GLU A 240 22.99 4.80 11.74
C GLU A 240 22.21 5.83 12.58
N THR A 241 21.78 6.92 11.96
CA THR A 241 20.95 7.94 12.63
C THR A 241 19.49 7.49 12.84
N LEU A 242 19.09 6.40 12.18
CA LEU A 242 17.78 5.79 12.27
C LEU A 242 17.81 4.43 13.00
N SER A 243 18.89 4.12 13.73
CA SER A 243 19.06 2.81 14.39
C SER A 243 17.92 2.47 15.35
N ASP A 244 17.36 3.46 16.02
CA ASP A 244 16.29 3.31 17.01
C ASP A 244 14.90 3.67 16.42
N ASP A 245 14.80 3.90 15.10
CA ASP A 245 13.52 4.23 14.46
C ASP A 245 12.66 2.96 14.31
N PRO A 246 11.52 2.86 15.04
CA PRO A 246 10.63 1.71 14.94
C PRO A 246 10.02 1.53 13.54
N ILE A 247 10.00 2.60 12.74
CA ILE A 247 9.52 2.56 11.36
C ILE A 247 10.53 1.81 10.49
N LEU A 248 11.81 2.11 10.63
CA LEU A 248 12.86 1.41 9.89
C LEU A 248 12.92 -0.07 10.27
N GLU A 249 12.80 -0.39 11.54
CA GLU A 249 12.75 -1.79 12.00
C GLU A 249 11.54 -2.53 11.42
N ALA A 250 10.34 -1.91 11.44
CA ALA A 250 9.16 -2.47 10.82
C ALA A 250 9.31 -2.65 9.30
N ALA A 251 9.93 -1.68 8.60
CA ALA A 251 10.21 -1.76 7.18
C ALA A 251 11.11 -2.95 6.82
N ARG A 252 12.07 -3.28 7.68
CA ARG A 252 12.99 -4.41 7.50
C ARG A 252 12.36 -5.77 7.78
N THR A 253 11.44 -5.86 8.73
CA THR A 253 11.03 -7.13 9.35
C THR A 253 9.54 -7.46 9.20
N ALA A 254 8.64 -6.47 9.07
CA ALA A 254 7.21 -6.70 9.15
C ALA A 254 6.58 -7.28 7.87
N THR A 255 7.25 -7.12 6.71
CA THR A 255 6.74 -7.66 5.44
C THR A 255 6.97 -9.15 5.32
N GLU A 256 6.18 -9.84 4.49
CA GLU A 256 6.35 -11.26 4.22
C GLU A 256 7.73 -11.57 3.59
N GLU A 257 8.20 -10.71 2.70
CA GLU A 257 9.53 -10.87 2.09
C GLU A 257 10.63 -10.59 3.12
N GLY A 258 10.50 -9.57 3.95
CA GLY A 258 11.43 -9.30 5.05
C GLY A 258 11.58 -10.48 6.00
N GLN A 259 10.45 -11.09 6.39
CA GLN A 259 10.43 -12.29 7.23
C GLN A 259 11.05 -13.52 6.53
N LYS A 260 10.83 -13.67 5.22
CA LYS A 260 11.42 -14.75 4.43
C LYS A 260 12.93 -14.61 4.34
N VAL A 261 13.42 -13.40 4.06
CA VAL A 261 14.86 -13.10 4.04
C VAL A 261 15.51 -13.43 5.39
N GLU A 262 14.86 -13.05 6.49
CA GLU A 262 15.33 -13.33 7.85
C GLU A 262 15.42 -14.82 8.14
N ARG A 263 14.36 -15.59 7.83
CA ARG A 263 14.37 -17.06 7.99
C ARG A 263 15.49 -17.72 7.18
N ASN A 264 15.81 -17.16 6.01
CA ASN A 264 16.87 -17.65 5.14
C ASN A 264 18.26 -17.09 5.47
N LYS A 265 18.37 -16.26 6.51
CA LYS A 265 19.62 -15.56 6.91
C LYS A 265 20.25 -14.77 5.75
N GLY A 266 19.41 -14.19 4.90
CA GLY A 266 19.83 -13.33 3.79
C GLY A 266 20.10 -11.90 4.24
N ASP A 267 20.84 -11.18 3.41
CA ASP A 267 21.10 -9.76 3.62
C ASP A 267 19.92 -8.89 3.25
N LYS A 268 19.78 -7.75 3.94
CA LYS A 268 18.81 -6.69 3.62
C LYS A 268 19.55 -5.38 3.49
N TRP A 269 19.52 -4.81 2.30
CA TRP A 269 20.08 -3.48 2.03
C TRP A 269 19.02 -2.42 2.20
N VAL A 270 19.37 -1.37 2.94
CA VAL A 270 18.49 -0.26 3.29
C VAL A 270 19.09 1.04 2.80
N ALA A 271 18.28 1.94 2.28
CA ALA A 271 18.64 3.35 2.11
C ALA A 271 17.43 4.23 2.40
N CYS A 272 17.66 5.31 3.12
CA CYS A 272 16.66 6.31 3.47
C CYS A 272 17.09 7.67 2.93
N PHE A 273 16.11 8.41 2.40
CA PHE A 273 16.37 9.74 1.84
C PHE A 273 15.30 10.72 2.32
N THR A 274 15.72 11.91 2.70
CA THR A 274 14.81 13.01 2.98
C THR A 274 14.59 13.86 1.73
N ARG A 275 13.37 14.38 1.58
CA ARG A 275 13.02 15.35 0.57
C ARG A 275 13.48 16.75 1.02
N LYS A 276 14.34 17.40 0.24
CA LYS A 276 14.82 18.76 0.48
C LYS A 276 13.68 19.79 0.29
N ALA A 277 13.88 21.00 0.77
CA ALA A 277 12.98 22.12 0.47
C ALA A 277 12.84 22.36 -1.04
N ASP A 278 11.74 22.96 -1.47
CA ASP A 278 11.61 23.46 -2.83
C ASP A 278 12.69 24.52 -3.07
N PRO A 279 13.27 24.61 -4.28
CA PRO A 279 14.13 25.73 -4.63
C PRO A 279 13.37 27.06 -4.44
N GLU A 280 14.08 28.08 -3.97
CA GLU A 280 13.50 29.43 -3.97
C GLU A 280 13.23 29.83 -5.43
N GLU A 281 12.06 30.36 -5.68
CA GLU A 281 11.71 30.95 -6.98
C GLU A 281 12.45 32.31 -7.06
N ASP A 282 13.37 32.44 -8.02
CA ASP A 282 14.09 33.70 -8.33
C ASP A 282 13.13 34.75 -8.94
#